data_0d08c9a383fbf1d58dd75b02fb7cf0dc
#
_entry.id   0d08c9a383fbf1d58dd75b02fb7cf0dc
#
_cell.length_a   1.000
_cell.length_b   1.000
_cell.length_c   1.000
_cell.angle_alpha   90.00
_cell.angle_beta   90.00
_cell.angle_gamma   90.00
#
_symmetry.space_group_name_H-M   'P 1'
#
loop_
_entity.id
_entity.type
_entity.pdbx_description
1 polymer ?
#
loop_
_entity_poly.entity_id
_entity_poly.type
_entity_poly.pdbx_seq_one_letter_code
_entity_poly.pdbx_strand_id
1 'polypeptide(L)'
;YLLYTHRFPLEGQGVLVVGPNRLFLAYIEQVLPSLGEAGVEMASLGDLVGGIRIGDHRDLEEVSRLKGDLRMVKFLARSAKIRQRFLREDLRIGYGVQWLHITVEQTAQIVKEAQRRYRTHNAARRYVEEEFYSTLALSSNEPLDHRTVQDRLKGQIAIREALDWIWPVLTPS
;
A
#
# COMPACT_ATOMS: atom_id res chain seq x y z
N TYR A 1 25.74 22.74 -12.26
CA TYR A 1 25.65 24.17 -11.96
C TYR A 1 25.00 24.45 -10.60
N LEU A 2 23.79 23.95 -10.32
CA LEU A 2 23.10 24.19 -9.03
C LEU A 2 23.88 23.66 -7.83
N LEU A 3 24.46 22.48 -7.90
CA LEU A 3 25.31 21.90 -6.86
C LEU A 3 26.54 22.78 -6.59
N TYR A 4 27.15 23.29 -7.65
CA TYR A 4 28.32 24.17 -7.54
C TYR A 4 27.96 25.53 -6.94
N THR A 5 26.89 26.18 -7.42
CA THR A 5 26.51 27.54 -6.99
C THR A 5 25.83 27.58 -5.63
N HIS A 6 25.17 26.48 -5.21
CA HIS A 6 24.43 26.38 -3.96
C HIS A 6 25.02 25.32 -3.02
N ARG A 7 26.32 25.10 -3.08
CA ARG A 7 27.01 24.05 -2.33
C ARG A 7 26.71 24.10 -0.84
N PHE A 8 26.86 25.25 -0.22
CA PHE A 8 26.66 25.41 1.22
C PHE A 8 25.23 25.17 1.69
N PRO A 9 24.16 25.64 1.02
CA PRO A 9 22.80 25.31 1.40
C PRO A 9 22.44 23.82 1.18
N LEU A 10 23.12 23.13 0.25
CA LEU A 10 22.84 21.72 -0.10
C LEU A 10 23.76 20.75 0.67
N GLU A 11 24.80 21.25 1.33
CA GLU A 11 25.70 20.43 2.15
C GLU A 11 24.94 19.82 3.33
N GLY A 12 24.92 18.49 3.41
CA GLY A 12 24.15 17.73 4.39
C GLY A 12 22.65 17.54 4.09
N GLN A 13 22.14 18.13 3.01
CA GLN A 13 20.82 17.82 2.48
C GLN A 13 20.99 16.82 1.33
N GLY A 14 20.32 15.66 1.39
CA GLY A 14 20.39 14.67 0.31
C GLY A 14 19.96 15.29 -1.03
N VAL A 15 20.77 15.08 -2.06
CA VAL A 15 20.46 15.50 -3.44
C VAL A 15 20.13 14.27 -4.25
N LEU A 16 18.96 14.27 -4.89
CA LEU A 16 18.50 13.20 -5.77
C LEU A 16 18.51 13.67 -7.23
N VAL A 17 19.24 12.96 -8.09
CA VAL A 17 19.19 13.14 -9.55
C VAL A 17 18.29 12.07 -10.15
N VAL A 18 17.21 12.52 -10.80
CA VAL A 18 16.29 11.61 -11.51
C VAL A 18 16.61 11.62 -12.99
N GLY A 19 16.96 10.47 -13.54
CA GLY A 19 17.29 10.30 -14.95
C GLY A 19 16.33 9.40 -15.72
N PRO A 20 16.33 9.48 -17.06
CA PRO A 20 15.39 8.71 -17.90
C PRO A 20 15.67 7.20 -17.91
N ASN A 21 16.92 6.81 -17.71
CA ASN A 21 17.33 5.40 -17.67
C ASN A 21 18.68 5.24 -16.94
N ARG A 22 19.00 4.00 -16.60
CA ARG A 22 20.23 3.67 -15.85
C ARG A 22 21.53 3.96 -16.61
N LEU A 23 21.53 3.84 -17.93
CA LEU A 23 22.71 4.15 -18.74
C LEU A 23 23.06 5.64 -18.66
N PHE A 24 22.06 6.49 -18.76
CA PHE A 24 22.24 7.94 -18.58
C PHE A 24 22.74 8.26 -17.15
N LEU A 25 22.17 7.63 -16.14
CA LEU A 25 22.58 7.84 -14.76
C LEU A 25 24.02 7.37 -14.52
N ALA A 26 24.43 6.22 -15.06
CA ALA A 26 25.80 5.73 -14.97
C ALA A 26 26.82 6.69 -15.61
N TYR A 27 26.45 7.35 -16.71
CA TYR A 27 27.27 8.40 -17.30
C TYR A 27 27.40 9.62 -16.36
N ILE A 28 26.30 10.07 -15.79
CA ILE A 28 26.30 11.19 -14.82
C ILE A 28 27.12 10.85 -13.58
N GLU A 29 27.00 9.62 -13.07
CA GLU A 29 27.76 9.11 -11.92
C GLU A 29 29.29 9.21 -12.11
N GLN A 30 29.77 8.97 -13.33
CA GLN A 30 31.19 9.11 -13.65
C GLN A 30 31.65 10.55 -13.72
N VAL A 31 30.77 11.48 -14.04
CA VAL A 31 31.10 12.92 -14.20
C VAL A 31 31.03 13.69 -12.87
N LEU A 32 30.11 13.33 -11.96
CA LEU A 32 29.90 14.05 -10.70
C LEU A 32 31.14 14.14 -9.81
N PRO A 33 31.96 13.07 -9.63
CA PRO A 33 33.17 13.15 -8.82
C PRO A 33 34.21 14.17 -9.35
N SER A 34 34.29 14.32 -10.69
CA SER A 34 35.17 15.31 -11.30
C SER A 34 34.76 16.74 -11.04
N LEU A 35 33.50 16.95 -10.62
CA LEU A 35 32.96 18.25 -10.22
C LEU A 35 33.03 18.46 -8.68
N GLY A 36 33.66 17.51 -7.96
CA GLY A 36 33.82 17.59 -6.50
C GLY A 36 32.55 17.26 -5.71
N GLU A 37 31.58 16.63 -6.34
CA GLU A 37 30.30 16.28 -5.71
C GLU A 37 30.29 14.78 -5.36
N ALA A 38 30.31 14.50 -4.04
CA ALA A 38 30.18 13.16 -3.49
C ALA A 38 28.84 13.05 -2.73
N GLY A 39 28.17 11.90 -2.81
CA GLY A 39 26.94 11.65 -2.03
C GLY A 39 25.65 12.09 -2.71
N VAL A 40 25.66 12.23 -4.03
CA VAL A 40 24.44 12.43 -4.83
C VAL A 40 23.75 11.07 -5.05
N GLU A 41 22.51 10.96 -4.65
CA GLU A 41 21.69 9.80 -4.93
C GLU A 41 21.11 9.87 -6.36
N MET A 42 21.10 8.76 -7.08
CA MET A 42 20.60 8.72 -8.44
C MET A 42 19.54 7.65 -8.61
N ALA A 43 18.43 8.01 -9.25
CA ALA A 43 17.32 7.10 -9.49
C ALA A 43 16.70 7.34 -10.87
N SER A 44 16.25 6.27 -11.51
CA SER A 44 15.28 6.37 -12.60
C SER A 44 13.87 6.51 -12.01
N LEU A 45 12.90 6.95 -12.82
CA LEU A 45 11.51 7.03 -12.37
C LEU A 45 10.99 5.70 -11.81
N GLY A 46 11.45 4.58 -12.37
CA GLY A 46 11.07 3.27 -11.89
C GLY A 46 11.68 2.90 -10.54
N ASP A 47 12.87 3.40 -10.23
CA ASP A 47 13.54 3.13 -8.95
C ASP A 47 12.86 3.88 -7.79
N LEU A 48 12.14 4.98 -8.09
CA LEU A 48 11.38 5.76 -7.08
C LEU A 48 10.14 5.01 -6.57
N VAL A 49 9.68 4.01 -7.29
CA VAL A 49 8.53 3.20 -6.89
C VAL A 49 9.05 1.91 -6.25
N GLY A 50 9.17 1.91 -4.92
CA GLY A 50 9.65 0.74 -4.17
C GLY A 50 8.79 -0.51 -4.41
N GLY A 51 9.45 -1.68 -4.50
CA GLY A 51 8.76 -2.98 -4.60
C GLY A 51 8.24 -3.35 -5.99
N ILE A 52 8.47 -2.54 -7.02
CA ILE A 52 8.09 -2.84 -8.39
C ILE A 52 9.33 -3.26 -9.18
N ARG A 53 9.26 -4.41 -9.84
CA ARG A 53 10.23 -4.78 -10.87
C ARG A 53 9.81 -4.16 -12.19
N ILE A 54 10.69 -3.35 -12.77
CA ILE A 54 10.51 -2.86 -14.13
C ILE A 54 10.80 -4.05 -15.06
N GLY A 55 9.78 -4.53 -15.77
CA GLY A 55 9.94 -5.55 -16.79
C GLY A 55 10.43 -4.97 -18.10
N ASP A 56 11.00 -5.84 -18.96
CA ASP A 56 11.41 -5.46 -20.32
C ASP A 56 10.22 -5.34 -21.28
N HIS A 57 9.00 -5.65 -20.81
CA HIS A 57 7.80 -5.59 -21.61
C HIS A 57 7.40 -4.13 -21.84
N ARG A 58 7.38 -3.73 -23.11
CA ARG A 58 6.91 -2.40 -23.50
C ARG A 58 5.46 -2.49 -23.94
N ASP A 59 4.61 -1.68 -23.33
CA ASP A 59 3.24 -1.46 -23.82
C ASP A 59 3.26 -0.83 -25.22
N LEU A 60 2.23 -1.07 -25.99
CA LEU A 60 1.96 -0.27 -27.20
C LEU A 60 1.89 1.21 -26.82
N GLU A 61 2.32 2.09 -27.73
CA GLU A 61 2.39 3.53 -27.45
C GLU A 61 1.06 4.12 -26.97
N GLU A 62 -0.05 3.71 -27.54
CA GLU A 62 -1.40 4.14 -27.13
C GLU A 62 -1.73 3.71 -25.70
N VAL A 63 -1.37 2.48 -25.32
CA VAL A 63 -1.58 1.94 -23.97
C VAL A 63 -0.70 2.67 -22.96
N SER A 64 0.56 2.91 -23.31
CA SER A 64 1.52 3.66 -22.49
C SER A 64 1.04 5.10 -22.25
N ARG A 65 0.54 5.75 -23.31
CA ARG A 65 -0.04 7.10 -23.22
C ARG A 65 -1.28 7.14 -22.32
N LEU A 66 -2.16 6.14 -22.45
CA LEU A 66 -3.35 6.01 -21.60
C LEU A 66 -2.98 5.79 -20.14
N LYS A 67 -2.05 4.87 -19.85
CA LYS A 67 -1.58 4.58 -18.49
C LYS A 67 -0.90 5.80 -17.84
N GLY A 68 -0.19 6.62 -18.61
CA GLY A 68 0.47 7.85 -18.15
C GLY A 68 -0.45 9.06 -18.05
N ASP A 69 -1.72 8.98 -18.46
CA ASP A 69 -2.65 10.09 -18.42
C ASP A 69 -3.11 10.41 -16.99
N LEU A 70 -3.12 11.68 -16.61
CA LEU A 70 -3.57 12.13 -15.28
C LEU A 70 -5.01 11.72 -14.96
N ARG A 71 -5.85 11.49 -15.99
CA ARG A 71 -7.21 10.95 -15.80
C ARG A 71 -7.21 9.57 -15.13
N MET A 72 -6.14 8.80 -15.32
CA MET A 72 -5.97 7.49 -14.66
C MET A 72 -5.92 7.59 -13.15
N VAL A 73 -5.45 8.70 -12.57
CA VAL A 73 -5.43 8.92 -11.12
C VAL A 73 -6.86 8.82 -10.55
N LYS A 74 -7.83 9.46 -11.20
CA LYS A 74 -9.25 9.41 -10.78
C LYS A 74 -9.83 8.01 -10.95
N PHE A 75 -9.48 7.33 -12.05
CA PHE A 75 -9.92 5.96 -12.31
C PHE A 75 -9.39 4.99 -11.26
N LEU A 76 -8.09 5.04 -10.98
CA LEU A 76 -7.45 4.20 -9.95
C LEU A 76 -7.99 4.47 -8.55
N ALA A 77 -8.19 5.74 -8.20
CA ALA A 77 -8.79 6.11 -6.91
C ALA A 77 -10.22 5.55 -6.77
N ARG A 78 -11.02 5.62 -7.84
CA ARG A 78 -12.37 5.04 -7.87
C ARG A 78 -12.33 3.52 -7.77
N SER A 79 -11.40 2.86 -8.48
CA SER A 79 -11.21 1.41 -8.44
C SER A 79 -10.81 0.94 -7.04
N ALA A 80 -9.90 1.65 -6.36
CA ALA A 80 -9.55 1.39 -4.98
C ALA A 80 -10.75 1.53 -4.05
N LYS A 81 -11.58 2.56 -4.24
CA LYS A 81 -12.78 2.80 -3.42
C LYS A 81 -13.84 1.70 -3.59
N ILE A 82 -14.00 1.14 -4.80
CA ILE A 82 -14.94 0.04 -5.07
C ILE A 82 -14.50 -1.25 -4.35
N ARG A 83 -13.23 -1.37 -3.99
CA ARG A 83 -12.68 -2.51 -3.24
C ARG A 83 -12.85 -2.37 -1.71
N GLN A 84 -13.31 -1.24 -1.23
CA GLN A 84 -13.63 -1.01 0.18
C GLN A 84 -15.09 -1.41 0.41
N ARG A 85 -15.30 -2.62 0.90
CA ARG A 85 -16.61 -3.26 0.99
C ARG A 85 -16.89 -3.67 2.44
N PHE A 86 -18.12 -3.97 2.75
CA PHE A 86 -18.53 -4.70 3.96
C PHE A 86 -18.94 -6.12 3.60
N LEU A 87 -19.10 -6.99 4.56
CA LEU A 87 -19.56 -8.36 4.35
C LEU A 87 -20.94 -8.37 3.68
N ARG A 88 -21.24 -9.43 2.95
CA ARG A 88 -22.54 -9.63 2.31
C ARG A 88 -23.55 -10.28 3.26
N GLU A 89 -23.03 -11.04 4.20
CA GLU A 89 -23.77 -11.78 5.23
C GLU A 89 -22.94 -11.83 6.51
N ASP A 90 -23.58 -12.11 7.62
CA ASP A 90 -22.91 -12.24 8.92
C ASP A 90 -21.96 -13.42 8.90
N LEU A 91 -20.73 -13.21 9.36
CA LEU A 91 -19.74 -14.28 9.46
C LEU A 91 -19.79 -14.91 10.87
N ARG A 92 -19.88 -16.24 10.90
CA ARG A 92 -19.73 -17.04 12.10
C ARG A 92 -18.55 -17.97 11.94
N ILE A 93 -17.68 -18.02 12.94
CA ILE A 93 -16.45 -18.79 12.89
C ILE A 93 -16.25 -19.58 14.18
N GLY A 94 -15.88 -20.85 14.07
CA GLY A 94 -15.62 -21.71 15.23
C GLY A 94 -14.33 -21.31 15.95
N TYR A 95 -14.41 -21.17 17.27
CA TYR A 95 -13.28 -20.87 18.14
C TYR A 95 -13.30 -21.77 19.39
N GLY A 96 -12.66 -22.95 19.27
CA GLY A 96 -12.73 -23.98 20.32
C GLY A 96 -14.16 -24.52 20.45
N VAL A 97 -14.76 -24.37 21.62
CA VAL A 97 -16.14 -24.82 21.92
C VAL A 97 -17.20 -23.77 21.67
N GLN A 98 -16.82 -22.57 21.25
CA GLN A 98 -17.75 -21.46 21.03
C GLN A 98 -17.70 -20.95 19.59
N TRP A 99 -18.66 -20.10 19.23
CA TRP A 99 -18.72 -19.44 17.94
C TRP A 99 -18.50 -17.94 18.13
N LEU A 100 -17.56 -17.39 17.38
CA LEU A 100 -17.41 -15.96 17.26
C LEU A 100 -18.19 -15.49 16.03
N HIS A 101 -18.66 -14.26 16.06
CA HIS A 101 -19.42 -13.69 14.95
C HIS A 101 -19.12 -12.22 14.74
N ILE A 102 -19.28 -11.78 13.50
CA ILE A 102 -19.23 -10.37 13.10
C ILE A 102 -20.34 -10.12 12.09
N THR A 103 -21.10 -9.04 12.32
CA THR A 103 -22.25 -8.73 11.47
C THR A 103 -21.88 -7.86 10.28
N VAL A 104 -22.77 -7.81 9.30
CA VAL A 104 -22.65 -6.89 8.15
C VAL A 104 -22.53 -5.44 8.60
N GLU A 105 -23.37 -5.02 9.56
CA GLU A 105 -23.38 -3.65 10.10
C GLU A 105 -22.07 -3.29 10.79
N GLN A 106 -21.51 -4.22 11.58
CA GLN A 106 -20.22 -4.01 12.25
C GLN A 106 -19.10 -3.82 11.23
N THR A 107 -19.06 -4.66 10.18
CA THR A 107 -18.06 -4.49 9.11
C THR A 107 -18.26 -3.20 8.33
N ALA A 108 -19.50 -2.76 8.10
CA ALA A 108 -19.78 -1.48 7.46
C ALA A 108 -19.29 -0.29 8.30
N GLN A 109 -19.40 -0.37 9.64
CA GLN A 109 -18.85 0.66 10.54
C GLN A 109 -17.32 0.69 10.49
N ILE A 110 -16.66 -0.46 10.52
CA ILE A 110 -15.19 -0.57 10.38
C ILE A 110 -14.72 0.08 9.08
N VAL A 111 -15.36 -0.26 7.95
CA VAL A 111 -15.02 0.28 6.64
C VAL A 111 -15.23 1.79 6.59
N LYS A 112 -16.34 2.30 7.11
CA LYS A 112 -16.64 3.73 7.15
C LYS A 112 -15.60 4.49 7.97
N GLU A 113 -15.21 3.95 9.11
CA GLU A 113 -14.20 4.57 9.96
C GLU A 113 -12.81 4.53 9.34
N ALA A 114 -12.44 3.42 8.68
CA ALA A 114 -11.20 3.32 7.91
C ALA A 114 -11.12 4.38 6.79
N GLN A 115 -12.22 4.57 6.04
CA GLN A 115 -12.32 5.59 5.00
C GLN A 115 -12.19 7.02 5.54
N ARG A 116 -12.68 7.26 6.77
CA ARG A 116 -12.59 8.57 7.43
C ARG A 116 -11.18 8.87 7.93
N ARG A 117 -10.48 7.87 8.50
CA ARG A 117 -9.18 8.05 9.17
C ARG A 117 -7.99 8.02 8.20
N TYR A 118 -8.08 7.24 7.13
CA TYR A 118 -6.93 6.97 6.27
C TYR A 118 -7.11 7.53 4.87
N ARG A 119 -6.08 8.23 4.38
CA ARG A 119 -6.08 8.83 3.04
C ARG A 119 -5.77 7.81 1.93
N THR A 120 -5.02 6.77 2.24
CA THR A 120 -4.61 5.75 1.27
C THR A 120 -5.18 4.38 1.64
N HIS A 121 -5.53 3.61 0.61
CA HIS A 121 -6.19 2.32 0.78
C HIS A 121 -5.34 1.34 1.62
N ASN A 122 -4.09 1.12 1.22
CA ASN A 122 -3.24 0.14 1.89
C ASN A 122 -2.87 0.53 3.34
N ALA A 123 -2.78 1.83 3.64
CA ALA A 123 -2.50 2.28 5.00
C ALA A 123 -3.61 1.92 6.00
N ALA A 124 -4.85 1.80 5.53
CA ALA A 124 -5.99 1.42 6.38
C ALA A 124 -6.09 -0.09 6.62
N ARG A 125 -5.41 -0.93 5.83
CA ARG A 125 -5.55 -2.39 5.92
C ARG A 125 -5.31 -2.92 7.33
N ARG A 126 -4.23 -2.49 7.96
CA ARG A 126 -3.89 -2.91 9.34
C ARG A 126 -4.98 -2.54 10.33
N TYR A 127 -5.52 -1.34 10.25
CA TYR A 127 -6.63 -0.89 11.09
C TYR A 127 -7.87 -1.76 10.89
N VAL A 128 -8.23 -2.05 9.63
CA VAL A 128 -9.39 -2.91 9.31
C VAL A 128 -9.21 -4.31 9.90
N GLU A 129 -8.02 -4.89 9.81
CA GLU A 129 -7.71 -6.19 10.40
C GLU A 129 -7.80 -6.16 11.93
N GLU A 130 -7.20 -5.17 12.58
CA GLU A 130 -7.22 -5.01 14.05
C GLU A 130 -8.68 -4.87 14.57
N GLU A 131 -9.49 -4.03 13.94
CA GLU A 131 -10.91 -3.85 14.31
C GLU A 131 -11.76 -5.09 14.01
N PHE A 132 -11.48 -5.79 12.91
CA PHE A 132 -12.18 -7.03 12.57
C PHE A 132 -11.95 -8.10 13.65
N TYR A 133 -10.71 -8.34 14.07
CA TYR A 133 -10.40 -9.30 15.11
C TYR A 133 -10.86 -8.84 16.50
N SER A 134 -10.81 -7.55 16.78
CA SER A 134 -11.35 -6.97 18.01
C SER A 134 -12.86 -7.21 18.12
N THR A 135 -13.59 -7.00 17.03
CA THR A 135 -15.04 -7.23 16.97
C THR A 135 -15.38 -8.71 17.15
N LEU A 136 -14.60 -9.61 16.52
CA LEU A 136 -14.77 -11.06 16.76
C LEU A 136 -14.49 -11.44 18.22
N ALA A 137 -13.43 -10.89 18.83
CA ALA A 137 -13.12 -11.14 20.23
C ALA A 137 -14.23 -10.67 21.17
N LEU A 138 -14.83 -9.52 20.91
CA LEU A 138 -15.95 -8.96 21.67
C LEU A 138 -17.26 -9.78 21.54
N SER A 139 -17.39 -10.60 20.50
CA SER A 139 -18.55 -11.47 20.32
C SER A 139 -18.50 -12.75 21.17
N SER A 140 -17.40 -12.98 21.86
CA SER A 140 -17.21 -14.13 22.76
C SER A 140 -18.01 -13.96 24.05
N ASN A 141 -18.43 -15.09 24.62
CA ASN A 141 -19.05 -15.13 25.96
C ASN A 141 -18.04 -14.87 27.10
N GLU A 142 -16.72 -15.02 26.81
CA GLU A 142 -15.64 -14.76 27.74
C GLU A 142 -14.72 -13.67 27.20
N PRO A 143 -14.04 -12.90 28.06
CA PRO A 143 -13.10 -11.89 27.60
C PRO A 143 -11.97 -12.54 26.81
N LEU A 144 -11.86 -12.23 25.53
CA LEU A 144 -10.79 -12.68 24.65
C LEU A 144 -9.93 -11.49 24.20
N ASP A 145 -8.60 -11.70 24.22
CA ASP A 145 -7.68 -10.77 23.60
C ASP A 145 -7.72 -10.92 22.07
N HIS A 146 -7.86 -9.79 21.38
CA HIS A 146 -7.96 -9.78 19.92
C HIS A 146 -6.72 -10.37 19.20
N ARG A 147 -5.51 -10.24 19.80
CA ARG A 147 -4.28 -10.81 19.23
C ARG A 147 -4.31 -12.33 19.30
N THR A 148 -4.78 -12.87 20.39
CA THR A 148 -4.95 -14.33 20.57
C THR A 148 -5.97 -14.87 19.55
N VAL A 149 -7.06 -14.14 19.34
CA VAL A 149 -8.07 -14.47 18.30
C VAL A 149 -7.45 -14.41 16.91
N GLN A 150 -6.70 -13.35 16.61
CA GLN A 150 -6.00 -13.18 15.34
C GLN A 150 -5.02 -14.34 15.09
N ASP A 151 -4.14 -14.65 16.03
CA ASP A 151 -3.13 -15.70 15.85
C ASP A 151 -3.75 -17.07 15.57
N ARG A 152 -4.88 -17.35 16.19
CA ARG A 152 -5.60 -18.61 15.99
C ARG A 152 -6.42 -18.66 14.69
N LEU A 153 -6.97 -17.54 14.25
CA LEU A 153 -7.90 -17.51 13.12
C LEU A 153 -7.28 -17.05 11.79
N LYS A 154 -6.14 -16.34 11.81
CA LYS A 154 -5.51 -15.79 10.58
C LYS A 154 -5.20 -16.82 9.47
N GLY A 155 -5.05 -18.09 9.86
CA GLY A 155 -4.83 -19.21 8.91
C GLY A 155 -6.11 -19.76 8.29
N GLN A 156 -7.29 -19.44 8.82
CA GLN A 156 -8.56 -19.97 8.32
C GLN A 156 -8.96 -19.29 7.01
N ILE A 157 -9.37 -20.10 6.03
CA ILE A 157 -9.74 -19.63 4.68
C ILE A 157 -10.86 -18.59 4.75
N ALA A 158 -11.92 -18.87 5.50
CA ALA A 158 -13.07 -17.97 5.65
C ALA A 158 -12.69 -16.57 6.18
N ILE A 159 -11.74 -16.50 7.12
CA ILE A 159 -11.23 -15.21 7.64
C ILE A 159 -10.45 -14.45 6.59
N ARG A 160 -9.55 -15.13 5.87
CA ARG A 160 -8.76 -14.50 4.80
C ARG A 160 -9.65 -13.99 3.68
N GLU A 161 -10.59 -14.81 3.23
CA GLU A 161 -11.55 -14.43 2.19
C GLU A 161 -12.43 -13.25 2.63
N ALA A 162 -12.89 -13.23 3.89
CA ALA A 162 -13.65 -12.12 4.44
C ALA A 162 -12.83 -10.83 4.45
N LEU A 163 -11.60 -10.86 4.95
CA LEU A 163 -10.72 -9.70 5.01
C LEU A 163 -10.31 -9.21 3.61
N ASP A 164 -10.04 -10.13 2.67
CA ASP A 164 -9.72 -9.79 1.29
C ASP A 164 -10.94 -9.31 0.50
N TRP A 165 -12.13 -9.72 0.89
CA TRP A 165 -13.37 -9.15 0.38
C TRP A 165 -13.61 -7.74 0.89
N ILE A 166 -13.47 -7.51 2.21
CA ILE A 166 -13.75 -6.20 2.85
C ILE A 166 -12.72 -5.16 2.40
N TRP A 167 -11.43 -5.51 2.46
CA TRP A 167 -10.35 -4.55 2.24
C TRP A 167 -9.08 -5.24 1.70
N PRO A 168 -9.04 -5.64 0.42
CA PRO A 168 -7.88 -6.32 -0.16
C PRO A 168 -6.64 -5.44 -0.14
N VAL A 169 -5.47 -6.05 -0.04
CA VAL A 169 -4.21 -5.34 -0.33
C VAL A 169 -4.14 -5.09 -1.83
N LEU A 170 -3.98 -3.82 -2.21
CA LEU A 170 -3.78 -3.45 -3.60
C LEU A 170 -2.28 -3.39 -3.87
N THR A 171 -1.78 -4.34 -4.63
CA THR A 171 -0.40 -4.36 -5.13
C THR A 171 -0.37 -3.93 -6.58
N PRO A 172 0.65 -3.16 -7.01
CA PRO A 172 0.89 -2.95 -8.44
C PRO A 172 1.28 -4.31 -9.04
N SER A 173 0.54 -4.76 -10.01
CA SER A 173 0.82 -5.96 -10.82
C SER A 173 1.64 -5.61 -12.05
#